data_dc6c4b4bc258db48220da87e9dc3d905
#
_entry.id   dc6c4b4bc258db48220da87e9dc3d905
#
_cell.length_a   1.000
_cell.length_b   1.000
_cell.length_c   1.000
_cell.angle_alpha   90.00
_cell.angle_beta   90.00
_cell.angle_gamma   90.00
#
_symmetry.space_group_name_H-M   'P 1'
#
loop_
_entity.id
_entity.type
_entity.pdbx_description
1 polymer ?
#
loop_
_entity_poly.entity_id
_entity_poly.type
_entity_poly.pdbx_seq_one_letter_code
_entity_poly.pdbx_strand_id
1 'polypeptide(L)'
;MRDSSTMPARPTLKIRNYMPDARGTLAGLRVLDLSRLFAGNVLTQILGDFGAEVIKVEPPAGDSLRAWQIKGVSTHWKLYARNKKSLCLELRKPQARELLLRLVSSAQIFIESFRPGTLEKMELGPELLLERNPKLVMIRISGWGQTGPYRRRPGFGTLIEAMSGFASMNGFADREPVLPPMYLADGVAGLYGAAAAMIGLREVEQNGGHGQVIDLPLLDPLFAILGPQAANYRLTGKPKPRTGSRSSNSAPRNVYQCEDGKYVALSASTEKMAKRLFDAIGRPDLLEDSRFRTNADRVTHAAELDAQLGAFIVQRTQAENVAFFETAEVTIGPVYDVSQVLEDPHVIERELLSDYPDSEMGNLPMPHPAARFFRTPASIRKPAPSLGEHNRELLRELGLGDAAYEELLRLGVAAEGDPQSQAIRE
;
A
#
# COMPACT_ATOMS: atom_id res chain seq x y z
N MET A 1 48.48 -6.33 23.45
CA MET A 1 47.11 -6.05 23.89
C MET A 1 46.45 -5.23 22.83
N ARG A 2 45.57 -5.84 22.04
CA ARG A 2 44.77 -5.11 21.04
C ARG A 2 43.54 -4.58 21.74
N ASP A 3 43.41 -3.29 21.70
CA ASP A 3 42.29 -2.52 22.25
C ASP A 3 40.97 -3.07 21.66
N SER A 4 40.09 -3.55 22.50
CA SER A 4 38.73 -3.94 22.13
C SER A 4 37.93 -2.66 21.94
N SER A 5 38.11 -2.01 20.78
CA SER A 5 37.24 -0.90 20.40
C SER A 5 35.80 -1.45 20.31
N THR A 6 35.02 -1.07 21.30
CA THR A 6 33.56 -1.28 21.30
C THR A 6 33.00 -0.75 20.01
N MET A 7 32.55 -1.66 19.14
CA MET A 7 31.76 -1.23 17.98
C MET A 7 30.62 -0.32 18.50
N PRO A 8 30.38 0.83 17.85
CA PRO A 8 29.22 1.65 18.21
C PRO A 8 27.97 0.79 18.12
N ALA A 9 27.11 0.90 19.12
CA ALA A 9 25.83 0.18 19.12
C ALA A 9 25.09 0.50 17.80
N ARG A 10 24.62 -0.55 17.11
CA ARG A 10 23.82 -0.35 15.88
C ARG A 10 22.63 0.54 16.20
N PRO A 11 22.32 1.51 15.36
CA PRO A 11 21.15 2.34 15.56
C PRO A 11 19.90 1.44 15.55
N THR A 12 18.98 1.70 16.48
CA THR A 12 17.74 0.93 16.64
C THR A 12 16.53 1.81 16.42
N LEU A 13 15.45 1.22 15.92
CA LEU A 13 14.17 1.91 15.79
C LEU A 13 13.69 2.47 17.13
N LYS A 14 13.06 3.64 17.10
CA LYS A 14 12.45 4.22 18.30
C LYS A 14 11.25 3.38 18.73
N ILE A 15 11.14 3.09 20.01
CA ILE A 15 9.97 2.42 20.60
C ILE A 15 8.88 3.47 20.80
N ARG A 16 7.67 3.17 20.34
CA ARG A 16 6.47 3.98 20.50
C ARG A 16 5.36 3.17 21.17
N ASN A 17 4.50 3.84 21.89
CA ASN A 17 3.29 3.24 22.46
C ASN A 17 2.08 3.57 21.60
N TYR A 18 1.08 2.72 21.65
CA TYR A 18 -0.23 3.02 21.10
C TYR A 18 -0.85 4.24 21.80
N MET A 19 -1.62 5.03 21.04
CA MET A 19 -2.22 6.29 21.51
C MET A 19 -3.76 6.21 21.46
N PRO A 20 -4.42 5.42 22.33
CA PRO A 20 -5.85 5.08 22.21
C PRO A 20 -6.76 6.30 22.23
N ASP A 21 -6.38 7.36 22.94
CA ASP A 21 -7.18 8.58 23.10
C ASP A 21 -6.89 9.67 22.05
N ALA A 22 -5.95 9.40 21.10
CA ALA A 22 -5.61 10.36 20.07
C ALA A 22 -6.80 10.59 19.12
N ARG A 23 -7.18 11.85 18.93
CA ARG A 23 -8.21 12.25 17.99
C ARG A 23 -7.57 12.64 16.66
N GLY A 24 -7.98 11.99 15.58
CA GLY A 24 -7.57 12.35 14.21
C GLY A 24 -8.58 13.25 13.52
N THR A 25 -8.22 13.73 12.33
CA THR A 25 -9.06 14.59 11.49
C THR A 25 -10.40 13.95 11.12
N LEU A 26 -10.43 12.62 11.03
CA LEU A 26 -11.63 11.85 10.67
C LEU A 26 -12.37 11.29 11.88
N ALA A 27 -12.14 11.85 13.08
CA ALA A 27 -12.88 11.45 14.28
C ALA A 27 -14.38 11.72 14.10
N GLY A 28 -15.20 10.72 14.40
CA GLY A 28 -16.66 10.75 14.18
C GLY A 28 -17.11 10.17 12.84
N LEU A 29 -16.19 9.87 11.94
CA LEU A 29 -16.47 9.15 10.71
C LEU A 29 -16.51 7.65 10.97
N ARG A 30 -17.62 6.99 10.65
CA ARG A 30 -17.78 5.53 10.74
C ARG A 30 -17.68 4.87 9.37
N VAL A 31 -16.84 3.85 9.28
CA VAL A 31 -16.56 3.10 8.06
C VAL A 31 -16.88 1.63 8.28
N LEU A 32 -17.74 1.06 7.46
CA LEU A 32 -17.99 -0.39 7.40
C LEU A 32 -17.10 -1.01 6.32
N ASP A 33 -16.18 -1.85 6.73
CA ASP A 33 -15.19 -2.49 5.85
C ASP A 33 -15.50 -3.98 5.69
N LEU A 34 -16.16 -4.35 4.59
CA LEU A 34 -16.43 -5.73 4.19
C LEU A 34 -15.40 -6.25 3.17
N SER A 35 -14.37 -5.46 2.88
CA SER A 35 -13.34 -5.88 1.94
C SER A 35 -12.53 -7.07 2.47
N ARG A 36 -11.78 -7.71 1.61
CA ARG A 36 -10.88 -8.81 1.95
C ARG A 36 -9.51 -8.57 1.32
N LEU A 37 -8.50 -9.20 1.91
CA LEU A 37 -7.11 -9.13 1.46
C LEU A 37 -6.54 -7.71 1.52
N PHE A 38 -6.12 -7.12 0.39
CA PHE A 38 -5.18 -6.03 0.41
C PHE A 38 -5.80 -4.65 0.15
N ALA A 39 -6.38 -4.42 -1.02
CA ALA A 39 -6.77 -3.06 -1.48
C ALA A 39 -7.68 -2.32 -0.50
N GLY A 40 -8.76 -2.96 -0.05
CA GLY A 40 -9.67 -2.35 0.92
C GLY A 40 -9.05 -2.20 2.31
N ASN A 41 -8.19 -3.14 2.73
CA ASN A 41 -7.49 -3.03 4.00
C ASN A 41 -6.48 -1.86 4.00
N VAL A 42 -5.79 -1.58 2.88
CA VAL A 42 -4.94 -0.38 2.71
C VAL A 42 -5.78 0.90 2.80
N LEU A 43 -6.89 0.96 2.05
CA LEU A 43 -7.81 2.09 2.08
C LEU A 43 -8.26 2.41 3.51
N THR A 44 -8.78 1.42 4.20
CA THR A 44 -9.38 1.60 5.53
C THR A 44 -8.34 1.78 6.63
N GLN A 45 -7.12 1.27 6.47
CA GLN A 45 -6.00 1.61 7.34
C GLN A 45 -5.71 3.11 7.30
N ILE A 46 -5.66 3.72 6.10
CA ILE A 46 -5.43 5.16 5.96
C ILE A 46 -6.51 5.94 6.70
N LEU A 47 -7.78 5.61 6.48
CA LEU A 47 -8.88 6.28 7.19
C LEU A 47 -8.79 6.07 8.71
N GLY A 48 -8.46 4.86 9.15
CA GLY A 48 -8.26 4.52 10.55
C GLY A 48 -7.11 5.29 11.19
N ASP A 49 -5.97 5.40 10.52
CA ASP A 49 -4.80 6.14 11.03
C ASP A 49 -5.11 7.64 11.22
N PHE A 50 -6.00 8.21 10.41
CA PHE A 50 -6.49 9.59 10.56
C PHE A 50 -7.69 9.74 11.49
N GLY A 51 -8.11 8.70 12.19
CA GLY A 51 -9.07 8.81 13.28
C GLY A 51 -10.47 8.26 13.01
N ALA A 52 -10.77 7.77 11.81
CA ALA A 52 -12.03 7.13 11.52
C ALA A 52 -12.26 5.88 12.39
N GLU A 53 -13.49 5.62 12.76
CA GLU A 53 -13.91 4.36 13.36
C GLU A 53 -14.14 3.36 12.23
N VAL A 54 -13.18 2.48 12.02
CA VAL A 54 -13.27 1.43 11.01
C VAL A 54 -13.76 0.14 11.66
N ILE A 55 -14.95 -0.31 11.26
CA ILE A 55 -15.53 -1.59 11.66
C ILE A 55 -15.28 -2.59 10.54
N LYS A 56 -14.33 -3.48 10.74
CA LYS A 56 -14.02 -4.59 9.84
C LYS A 56 -15.01 -5.72 10.06
N VAL A 57 -15.91 -5.92 9.10
CA VAL A 57 -16.92 -7.00 9.14
C VAL A 57 -16.33 -8.24 8.47
N GLU A 58 -16.17 -9.29 9.26
CA GLU A 58 -15.50 -10.53 8.85
C GLU A 58 -16.46 -11.73 8.92
N PRO A 59 -16.33 -12.71 8.02
CA PRO A 59 -17.01 -14.00 8.20
C PRO A 59 -16.40 -14.78 9.37
N PRO A 60 -17.01 -15.86 9.85
CA PRO A 60 -16.43 -16.71 10.90
C PRO A 60 -15.03 -17.25 10.60
N ALA A 61 -14.67 -17.43 9.33
CA ALA A 61 -13.33 -17.79 8.91
C ALA A 61 -12.32 -16.64 8.95
N GLY A 62 -12.75 -15.41 9.27
CA GLY A 62 -11.91 -14.21 9.24
C GLY A 62 -11.61 -13.69 7.83
N ASP A 63 -10.92 -12.56 7.78
CA ASP A 63 -10.31 -12.06 6.54
C ASP A 63 -9.16 -12.98 6.13
N SER A 64 -9.07 -13.31 4.83
CA SER A 64 -7.99 -14.16 4.29
C SER A 64 -6.59 -13.60 4.56
N LEU A 65 -6.45 -12.29 4.84
CA LEU A 65 -5.18 -11.67 5.21
C LEU A 65 -4.64 -12.22 6.55
N ARG A 66 -5.49 -12.71 7.45
CA ARG A 66 -5.10 -13.34 8.72
C ARG A 66 -4.27 -14.61 8.51
N ALA A 67 -4.51 -15.33 7.39
CA ALA A 67 -3.80 -16.56 7.04
C ALA A 67 -2.40 -16.31 6.43
N TRP A 68 -2.06 -15.06 6.11
CA TRP A 68 -0.73 -14.73 5.60
C TRP A 68 0.27 -14.58 6.74
N GLN A 69 0.88 -15.70 7.10
CA GLN A 69 1.74 -15.82 8.27
C GLN A 69 3.19 -16.08 7.88
N ILE A 70 4.11 -15.50 8.64
CA ILE A 70 5.54 -15.80 8.62
C ILE A 70 5.91 -16.34 9.99
N LYS A 71 6.35 -17.60 10.06
CA LYS A 71 6.63 -18.30 11.32
C LYS A 71 5.46 -18.24 12.33
N GLY A 72 4.23 -18.37 11.83
CA GLY A 72 3.02 -18.34 12.65
C GLY A 72 2.48 -16.94 12.99
N VAL A 73 3.19 -15.87 12.63
CA VAL A 73 2.77 -14.48 12.92
C VAL A 73 2.16 -13.83 11.69
N SER A 74 0.94 -13.32 11.81
CA SER A 74 0.20 -12.63 10.75
C SER A 74 0.66 -11.16 10.59
N THR A 75 1.90 -10.94 10.14
CA THR A 75 2.49 -9.60 10.05
C THR A 75 1.69 -8.65 9.15
N HIS A 76 1.10 -9.15 8.07
CA HIS A 76 0.23 -8.35 7.19
C HIS A 76 -1.04 -7.90 7.92
N TRP A 77 -1.69 -8.79 8.65
CA TRP A 77 -2.88 -8.43 9.44
C TRP A 77 -2.54 -7.37 10.48
N LYS A 78 -1.47 -7.60 11.25
CA LYS A 78 -1.01 -6.65 12.27
C LYS A 78 -0.76 -5.25 11.70
N LEU A 79 -0.21 -5.16 10.49
CA LEU A 79 0.05 -3.89 9.83
C LEU A 79 -1.22 -3.23 9.31
N TYR A 80 -2.03 -3.94 8.53
CA TYR A 80 -3.14 -3.35 7.76
C TYR A 80 -4.47 -3.31 8.51
N ALA A 81 -4.60 -4.03 9.63
CA ALA A 81 -5.80 -4.00 10.48
C ALA A 81 -5.64 -3.18 11.76
N ARG A 82 -4.48 -2.54 11.96
CA ARG A 82 -4.31 -1.59 13.09
C ARG A 82 -5.39 -0.51 13.04
N ASN A 83 -5.76 0.01 14.22
CA ASN A 83 -6.79 1.04 14.38
C ASN A 83 -8.22 0.60 14.01
N LYS A 84 -8.46 -0.67 13.70
CA LYS A 84 -9.79 -1.18 13.34
C LYS A 84 -10.45 -1.89 14.52
N LYS A 85 -11.78 -1.96 14.48
CA LYS A 85 -12.60 -2.87 15.27
C LYS A 85 -12.94 -4.10 14.42
N SER A 86 -12.95 -5.30 14.99
CA SER A 86 -13.41 -6.53 14.31
C SER A 86 -14.82 -6.88 14.76
N LEU A 87 -15.72 -7.01 13.80
CA LEU A 87 -17.08 -7.54 13.96
C LEU A 87 -17.20 -8.79 13.10
N CYS A 88 -17.42 -9.95 13.73
CA CYS A 88 -17.61 -11.20 13.02
C CYS A 88 -19.08 -11.52 12.83
N LEU A 89 -19.54 -11.56 11.55
CA LEU A 89 -20.90 -11.86 11.16
C LEU A 89 -20.95 -12.82 9.97
N GLU A 90 -21.76 -13.87 10.07
CA GLU A 90 -22.05 -14.79 8.96
C GLU A 90 -23.18 -14.20 8.09
N LEU A 91 -22.82 -13.38 7.11
CA LEU A 91 -23.77 -12.63 6.28
C LEU A 91 -24.67 -13.50 5.39
N ARG A 92 -24.43 -14.80 5.30
CA ARG A 92 -25.37 -15.73 4.66
C ARG A 92 -26.64 -15.95 5.53
N LYS A 93 -26.60 -15.59 6.81
CA LYS A 93 -27.73 -15.68 7.74
C LYS A 93 -28.56 -14.40 7.78
N PRO A 94 -29.88 -14.46 7.73
CA PRO A 94 -30.74 -13.27 7.74
C PRO A 94 -30.50 -12.35 8.94
N GLN A 95 -30.27 -12.91 10.12
CA GLN A 95 -30.02 -12.15 11.35
C GLN A 95 -28.74 -11.29 11.23
N ALA A 96 -27.66 -11.85 10.64
CA ALA A 96 -26.41 -11.13 10.42
C ALA A 96 -26.61 -9.95 9.44
N ARG A 97 -27.41 -10.15 8.37
CA ARG A 97 -27.73 -9.09 7.41
C ARG A 97 -28.52 -7.96 8.05
N GLU A 98 -29.52 -8.28 8.87
CA GLU A 98 -30.29 -7.25 9.58
C GLU A 98 -29.38 -6.43 10.54
N LEU A 99 -28.47 -7.07 11.26
CA LEU A 99 -27.49 -6.37 12.10
C LEU A 99 -26.58 -5.45 11.28
N LEU A 100 -26.12 -5.91 10.13
CA LEU A 100 -25.31 -5.08 9.23
C LEU A 100 -26.11 -3.88 8.71
N LEU A 101 -27.38 -4.07 8.31
CA LEU A 101 -28.25 -3.00 7.83
C LEU A 101 -28.50 -1.92 8.92
N ARG A 102 -28.58 -2.33 10.18
CA ARG A 102 -28.67 -1.39 11.29
C ARG A 102 -27.38 -0.57 11.46
N LEU A 103 -26.19 -1.17 11.28
CA LEU A 103 -24.91 -0.44 11.27
C LEU A 103 -24.81 0.51 10.08
N VAL A 104 -25.27 0.12 8.90
CA VAL A 104 -25.31 0.96 7.69
C VAL A 104 -26.03 2.28 7.94
N SER A 105 -27.10 2.30 8.73
CA SER A 105 -27.86 3.53 9.04
C SER A 105 -27.02 4.60 9.76
N SER A 106 -25.92 4.23 10.42
CA SER A 106 -25.01 5.14 11.12
C SER A 106 -23.66 5.33 10.44
N ALA A 107 -23.40 4.63 9.34
CA ALA A 107 -22.11 4.70 8.65
C ALA A 107 -22.09 5.79 7.58
N GLN A 108 -20.95 6.42 7.37
CA GLN A 108 -20.72 7.36 6.28
C GLN A 108 -20.10 6.70 5.07
N ILE A 109 -19.31 5.64 5.30
CA ILE A 109 -18.62 4.91 4.22
C ILE A 109 -18.88 3.41 4.37
N PHE A 110 -19.13 2.76 3.24
CA PHE A 110 -19.24 1.30 3.12
C PHE A 110 -18.29 0.81 2.04
N ILE A 111 -17.47 -0.18 2.35
CA ILE A 111 -16.46 -0.71 1.44
C ILE A 111 -16.64 -2.21 1.31
N GLU A 112 -16.66 -2.70 0.06
CA GLU A 112 -16.68 -4.12 -0.23
C GLU A 112 -15.70 -4.47 -1.35
N SER A 113 -15.25 -5.73 -1.40
CA SER A 113 -14.38 -6.22 -2.47
C SER A 113 -14.83 -7.60 -2.99
N PHE A 114 -16.13 -7.84 -3.00
CA PHE A 114 -16.68 -9.06 -3.55
C PHE A 114 -16.70 -9.04 -5.08
N ARG A 115 -16.82 -10.21 -5.67
CA ARG A 115 -17.08 -10.29 -7.11
C ARG A 115 -18.43 -9.62 -7.42
N PRO A 116 -18.54 -8.87 -8.52
CA PRO A 116 -19.81 -8.24 -8.92
C PRO A 116 -20.99 -9.21 -8.90
N GLY A 117 -22.09 -8.79 -8.28
CA GLY A 117 -23.29 -9.61 -8.07
C GLY A 117 -23.28 -10.46 -6.79
N THR A 118 -22.19 -10.51 -6.04
CA THR A 118 -22.13 -11.27 -4.78
C THR A 118 -22.90 -10.58 -3.66
N LEU A 119 -22.76 -9.28 -3.54
CA LEU A 119 -23.45 -8.49 -2.52
C LEU A 119 -24.96 -8.49 -2.76
N GLU A 120 -25.36 -8.40 -4.02
CA GLU A 120 -26.78 -8.51 -4.45
C GLU A 120 -27.39 -9.89 -4.12
N LYS A 121 -26.63 -10.97 -4.31
CA LYS A 121 -27.06 -12.33 -3.91
C LYS A 121 -27.20 -12.50 -2.40
N MET A 122 -26.51 -11.68 -1.63
CA MET A 122 -26.65 -11.62 -0.16
C MET A 122 -27.81 -10.73 0.27
N GLU A 123 -28.61 -10.21 -0.68
CA GLU A 123 -29.71 -9.27 -0.38
C GLU A 123 -29.18 -7.97 0.30
N LEU A 124 -27.98 -7.53 -0.07
CA LEU A 124 -27.29 -6.34 0.43
C LEU A 124 -26.87 -5.44 -0.74
N GLY A 125 -27.65 -5.43 -1.82
CA GLY A 125 -27.35 -4.62 -3.01
C GLY A 125 -27.29 -3.12 -2.73
N PRO A 126 -26.62 -2.34 -3.60
CA PRO A 126 -26.44 -0.90 -3.41
C PRO A 126 -27.75 -0.13 -3.22
N GLU A 127 -28.81 -0.52 -3.92
CA GLU A 127 -30.10 0.11 -3.86
C GLU A 127 -30.67 0.06 -2.42
N LEU A 128 -30.65 -1.13 -1.80
CA LEU A 128 -31.11 -1.31 -0.43
C LEU A 128 -30.24 -0.55 0.58
N LEU A 129 -28.92 -0.55 0.38
CA LEU A 129 -28.02 0.15 1.30
C LEU A 129 -28.20 1.67 1.22
N LEU A 130 -28.42 2.23 0.03
CA LEU A 130 -28.69 3.65 -0.18
C LEU A 130 -30.11 4.05 0.25
N GLU A 131 -31.10 3.16 0.13
CA GLU A 131 -32.43 3.35 0.72
C GLU A 131 -32.34 3.43 2.24
N ARG A 132 -31.57 2.53 2.87
CA ARG A 132 -31.36 2.52 4.32
C ARG A 132 -30.56 3.75 4.81
N ASN A 133 -29.61 4.21 4.03
CA ASN A 133 -28.81 5.39 4.30
C ASN A 133 -28.53 6.21 3.03
N PRO A 134 -29.36 7.21 2.70
CA PRO A 134 -29.20 8.02 1.51
C PRO A 134 -27.89 8.84 1.45
N LYS A 135 -27.15 8.94 2.56
CA LYS A 135 -25.87 9.66 2.65
C LYS A 135 -24.65 8.74 2.53
N LEU A 136 -24.86 7.45 2.33
CA LEU A 136 -23.77 6.45 2.31
C LEU A 136 -22.88 6.60 1.08
N VAL A 137 -21.59 6.77 1.29
CA VAL A 137 -20.58 6.65 0.23
C VAL A 137 -20.14 5.19 0.15
N MET A 138 -20.52 4.51 -0.91
CA MET A 138 -20.24 3.10 -1.09
C MET A 138 -19.11 2.89 -2.10
N ILE A 139 -18.02 2.23 -1.70
CA ILE A 139 -16.89 1.91 -2.57
C ILE A 139 -16.86 0.41 -2.85
N ARG A 140 -16.95 0.07 -4.12
CA ARG A 140 -16.94 -1.31 -4.61
C ARG A 140 -15.64 -1.61 -5.33
N ILE A 141 -14.75 -2.33 -4.66
CA ILE A 141 -13.44 -2.71 -5.19
C ILE A 141 -13.56 -4.04 -5.93
N SER A 142 -13.04 -4.11 -7.15
CA SER A 142 -13.04 -5.36 -7.92
C SER A 142 -11.85 -5.39 -8.89
N GLY A 143 -11.54 -6.54 -9.49
CA GLY A 143 -10.44 -6.60 -10.45
C GLY A 143 -10.69 -5.76 -11.70
N TRP A 144 -11.93 -5.84 -12.25
CA TRP A 144 -12.26 -5.37 -13.60
C TRP A 144 -13.39 -4.34 -13.65
N GLY A 145 -13.92 -3.92 -12.52
CA GLY A 145 -15.09 -3.04 -12.42
C GLY A 145 -16.42 -3.77 -12.35
N GLN A 146 -17.47 -3.01 -12.02
CA GLN A 146 -18.86 -3.51 -11.92
C GLN A 146 -19.51 -3.66 -13.31
N THR A 147 -18.94 -3.05 -14.33
CA THR A 147 -19.40 -3.03 -15.71
C THR A 147 -18.38 -3.63 -16.68
N GLY A 148 -18.69 -3.63 -17.96
CA GLY A 148 -17.81 -4.13 -19.02
C GLY A 148 -17.77 -5.65 -19.16
N PRO A 149 -17.09 -6.16 -20.19
CA PRO A 149 -17.11 -7.58 -20.56
C PRO A 149 -16.38 -8.47 -19.54
N TYR A 150 -15.45 -7.92 -18.75
CA TYR A 150 -14.61 -8.68 -17.81
C TYR A 150 -15.15 -8.67 -16.37
N ARG A 151 -16.24 -7.97 -16.07
CA ARG A 151 -16.76 -7.82 -14.70
C ARG A 151 -16.95 -9.13 -13.92
N ARG A 152 -17.20 -10.25 -14.61
CA ARG A 152 -17.38 -11.58 -13.98
C ARG A 152 -16.12 -12.43 -13.95
N ARG A 153 -15.03 -11.98 -14.59
CA ARG A 153 -13.76 -12.73 -14.56
C ARG A 153 -13.15 -12.70 -13.17
N PRO A 154 -12.47 -13.77 -12.74
CA PRO A 154 -11.60 -13.68 -11.58
C PRO A 154 -10.58 -12.55 -11.79
N GLY A 155 -10.37 -11.73 -10.76
CA GLY A 155 -9.42 -10.60 -10.83
C GLY A 155 -8.68 -10.48 -9.51
N PHE A 156 -7.35 -10.54 -9.58
CA PHE A 156 -6.42 -10.28 -8.49
C PHE A 156 -5.31 -9.36 -9.01
N GLY A 157 -4.58 -8.70 -8.10
CA GLY A 157 -3.52 -7.77 -8.43
C GLY A 157 -2.57 -8.27 -9.52
N THR A 158 -2.10 -9.51 -9.43
CA THR A 158 -1.21 -10.15 -10.41
C THR A 158 -1.73 -10.09 -11.85
N LEU A 159 -3.01 -10.38 -12.07
CA LEU A 159 -3.62 -10.35 -13.41
C LEU A 159 -3.75 -8.92 -13.93
N ILE A 160 -4.03 -7.99 -13.05
CA ILE A 160 -4.13 -6.56 -13.33
C ILE A 160 -2.76 -5.99 -13.70
N GLU A 161 -1.73 -6.31 -12.93
CA GLU A 161 -0.34 -5.91 -13.18
C GLU A 161 0.16 -6.42 -14.53
N ALA A 162 -0.24 -7.62 -14.93
CA ALA A 162 0.07 -8.16 -16.24
C ALA A 162 -0.71 -7.43 -17.37
N MET A 163 -2.04 -7.28 -17.22
CA MET A 163 -2.88 -6.76 -18.28
C MET A 163 -2.80 -5.23 -18.44
N SER A 164 -2.48 -4.49 -17.38
CA SER A 164 -2.36 -3.02 -17.44
C SER A 164 -1.25 -2.53 -18.38
N GLY A 165 -0.31 -3.41 -18.75
CA GLY A 165 0.90 -3.05 -19.48
C GLY A 165 2.11 -2.79 -18.56
N PHE A 166 1.94 -2.83 -17.23
CA PHE A 166 3.05 -2.67 -16.29
C PHE A 166 4.14 -3.73 -16.53
N ALA A 167 3.77 -5.01 -16.46
CA ALA A 167 4.73 -6.11 -16.62
C ALA A 167 5.46 -6.08 -17.97
N SER A 168 4.76 -5.68 -19.05
CA SER A 168 5.36 -5.59 -20.39
C SER A 168 6.46 -4.52 -20.50
N MET A 169 6.48 -3.53 -19.60
CA MET A 169 7.49 -2.46 -19.55
C MET A 169 8.54 -2.69 -18.45
N ASN A 170 8.32 -3.66 -17.56
CA ASN A 170 9.17 -3.93 -16.41
C ASN A 170 10.14 -5.08 -16.69
N GLY A 171 11.41 -4.90 -16.28
CA GLY A 171 12.49 -5.87 -16.46
C GLY A 171 13.44 -5.55 -17.62
N PHE A 172 14.29 -6.50 -17.97
CA PHE A 172 15.29 -6.40 -19.04
C PHE A 172 14.71 -6.91 -20.37
N ALA A 173 15.21 -6.36 -21.48
CA ALA A 173 14.69 -6.66 -22.83
C ALA A 173 14.90 -8.10 -23.26
N ASP A 174 15.98 -8.73 -22.79
CA ASP A 174 16.43 -10.09 -23.12
C ASP A 174 15.82 -11.17 -22.21
N ARG A 175 14.90 -10.80 -21.32
CA ARG A 175 14.23 -11.70 -20.38
C ARG A 175 12.70 -11.54 -20.46
N GLU A 176 12.00 -12.44 -19.76
CA GLU A 176 10.54 -12.37 -19.63
C GLU A 176 10.07 -11.07 -18.95
N PRO A 177 8.81 -10.67 -19.18
CA PRO A 177 8.18 -9.60 -18.40
C PRO A 177 8.18 -9.90 -16.91
N VAL A 178 8.41 -8.89 -16.07
CA VAL A 178 8.53 -9.03 -14.62
C VAL A 178 7.35 -8.35 -13.93
N LEU A 179 6.66 -9.10 -13.06
CA LEU A 179 5.65 -8.58 -12.13
C LEU A 179 6.34 -7.83 -10.97
N PRO A 180 5.66 -6.88 -10.32
CA PRO A 180 6.21 -6.25 -9.13
C PRO A 180 6.31 -7.28 -7.98
N PRO A 181 7.34 -7.21 -7.12
CA PRO A 181 7.49 -8.13 -5.98
C PRO A 181 6.58 -7.78 -4.80
N MET A 182 5.59 -6.96 -4.99
CA MET A 182 4.64 -6.48 -3.99
C MET A 182 3.25 -6.33 -4.60
N TYR A 183 2.24 -6.07 -3.79
CA TYR A 183 0.82 -5.91 -4.18
C TYR A 183 0.56 -4.52 -4.79
N LEU A 184 1.21 -4.21 -5.91
CA LEU A 184 1.22 -2.87 -6.50
C LEU A 184 -0.19 -2.42 -6.91
N ALA A 185 -0.91 -3.25 -7.65
CA ALA A 185 -2.26 -2.93 -8.12
C ALA A 185 -3.22 -2.66 -6.94
N ASP A 186 -3.18 -3.53 -5.93
CA ASP A 186 -4.00 -3.40 -4.72
C ASP A 186 -3.61 -2.15 -3.91
N GLY A 187 -2.31 -1.90 -3.74
CA GLY A 187 -1.81 -0.73 -3.02
C GLY A 187 -2.24 0.58 -3.68
N VAL A 188 -2.08 0.68 -5.01
CA VAL A 188 -2.51 1.84 -5.78
C VAL A 188 -4.02 2.04 -5.70
N ALA A 189 -4.81 0.97 -5.84
CA ALA A 189 -6.27 1.05 -5.69
C ALA A 189 -6.68 1.46 -4.27
N GLY A 190 -5.99 0.99 -3.23
CA GLY A 190 -6.23 1.42 -1.86
C GLY A 190 -5.99 2.92 -1.65
N LEU A 191 -4.91 3.47 -2.21
CA LEU A 191 -4.60 4.90 -2.17
C LEU A 191 -5.65 5.73 -2.92
N TYR A 192 -6.01 5.34 -4.16
CA TYR A 192 -7.08 5.99 -4.92
C TYR A 192 -8.42 5.88 -4.21
N GLY A 193 -8.69 4.74 -3.58
CA GLY A 193 -9.91 4.51 -2.81
C GLY A 193 -10.05 5.45 -1.63
N ALA A 194 -8.96 5.71 -0.89
CA ALA A 194 -8.97 6.68 0.21
C ALA A 194 -9.28 8.10 -0.31
N ALA A 195 -8.70 8.50 -1.43
CA ALA A 195 -9.03 9.78 -2.07
C ALA A 195 -10.48 9.83 -2.55
N ALA A 196 -10.96 8.77 -3.22
CA ALA A 196 -12.34 8.67 -3.70
C ALA A 196 -13.36 8.71 -2.56
N ALA A 197 -13.06 8.06 -1.43
CA ALA A 197 -13.88 8.13 -0.22
C ALA A 197 -14.05 9.57 0.27
N MET A 198 -12.96 10.32 0.37
CA MET A 198 -12.98 11.71 0.82
C MET A 198 -13.67 12.63 -0.19
N ILE A 199 -13.52 12.40 -1.49
CA ILE A 199 -14.25 13.14 -2.54
C ILE A 199 -15.77 12.88 -2.43
N GLY A 200 -16.15 11.60 -2.27
CA GLY A 200 -17.55 11.22 -2.08
C GLY A 200 -18.16 11.83 -0.82
N LEU A 201 -17.41 11.82 0.31
CA LEU A 201 -17.86 12.50 1.54
C LEU A 201 -17.99 14.02 1.35
N ARG A 202 -17.05 14.63 0.65
CA ARG A 202 -17.11 16.07 0.35
C ARG A 202 -18.40 16.42 -0.41
N GLU A 203 -18.80 15.58 -1.36
CA GLU A 203 -20.07 15.74 -2.08
C GLU A 203 -21.27 15.68 -1.12
N VAL A 204 -21.30 14.67 -0.26
CA VAL A 204 -22.37 14.52 0.76
C VAL A 204 -22.45 15.72 1.70
N GLU A 205 -21.30 16.21 2.18
CA GLU A 205 -21.23 17.27 3.19
C GLU A 205 -21.54 18.67 2.63
N GLN A 206 -21.22 18.93 1.35
CA GLN A 206 -21.24 20.29 0.79
C GLN A 206 -22.29 20.52 -0.29
N ASN A 207 -22.72 19.48 -1.02
CA ASN A 207 -23.48 19.67 -2.26
C ASN A 207 -24.88 19.02 -2.30
N GLY A 208 -25.46 18.72 -1.17
CA GLY A 208 -26.84 18.24 -1.16
C GLY A 208 -27.11 16.98 -0.36
N GLY A 209 -26.08 16.37 0.17
CA GLY A 209 -26.24 15.32 1.16
C GLY A 209 -26.62 13.95 0.62
N HIS A 210 -26.44 13.69 -0.68
CA HIS A 210 -26.68 12.39 -1.27
C HIS A 210 -25.40 11.58 -1.38
N GLY A 211 -25.44 10.34 -0.88
CA GLY A 211 -24.40 9.33 -1.07
C GLY A 211 -24.40 8.76 -2.50
N GLN A 212 -23.41 7.95 -2.80
CA GLN A 212 -23.27 7.37 -4.12
C GLN A 212 -22.46 6.08 -4.09
N VAL A 213 -22.59 5.29 -5.16
CA VAL A 213 -21.75 4.13 -5.45
C VAL A 213 -20.54 4.57 -6.25
N ILE A 214 -19.36 4.17 -5.79
CA ILE A 214 -18.08 4.38 -6.46
C ILE A 214 -17.57 3.01 -6.91
N ASP A 215 -17.49 2.78 -8.21
CA ASP A 215 -16.84 1.61 -8.81
C ASP A 215 -15.34 1.85 -8.87
N LEU A 216 -14.56 1.03 -8.18
CA LEU A 216 -13.11 1.15 -8.07
C LEU A 216 -12.44 -0.16 -8.50
N PRO A 217 -12.24 -0.38 -9.81
CA PRO A 217 -11.47 -1.53 -10.25
C PRO A 217 -9.98 -1.38 -9.93
N LEU A 218 -9.27 -2.48 -9.75
CA LEU A 218 -7.81 -2.45 -9.57
C LEU A 218 -7.09 -1.97 -10.83
N LEU A 219 -7.69 -2.22 -12.02
CA LEU A 219 -7.08 -1.90 -13.31
C LEU A 219 -6.92 -0.41 -13.55
N ASP A 220 -7.97 0.37 -13.30
CA ASP A 220 -8.04 1.77 -13.72
C ASP A 220 -7.01 2.65 -12.98
N PRO A 221 -6.87 2.59 -11.65
CA PRO A 221 -5.84 3.32 -10.93
C PRO A 221 -4.42 2.92 -11.34
N LEU A 222 -4.15 1.62 -11.51
CA LEU A 222 -2.84 1.17 -11.95
C LEU A 222 -2.53 1.67 -13.36
N PHE A 223 -3.47 1.57 -14.30
CA PHE A 223 -3.28 2.08 -15.66
C PHE A 223 -3.05 3.60 -15.67
N ALA A 224 -3.78 4.35 -14.84
CA ALA A 224 -3.65 5.80 -14.76
C ALA A 224 -2.23 6.26 -14.37
N ILE A 225 -1.54 5.53 -13.48
CA ILE A 225 -0.17 5.88 -13.07
C ILE A 225 0.92 5.46 -14.06
N LEU A 226 0.61 4.68 -15.09
CA LEU A 226 1.58 4.33 -16.13
C LEU A 226 1.93 5.52 -17.04
N GLY A 227 1.25 6.63 -16.91
CA GLY A 227 1.48 7.85 -17.69
C GLY A 227 1.01 7.74 -19.15
N PRO A 228 1.60 8.50 -20.08
CA PRO A 228 1.06 8.70 -21.42
C PRO A 228 1.38 7.55 -22.39
N GLN A 229 1.46 6.28 -21.94
CA GLN A 229 1.89 5.17 -22.79
C GLN A 229 0.99 4.95 -24.01
N ALA A 230 -0.33 5.09 -23.84
CA ALA A 230 -1.29 4.94 -24.94
C ALA A 230 -1.12 6.05 -26.00
N ALA A 231 -0.91 7.30 -25.57
CA ALA A 231 -0.65 8.41 -26.47
C ALA A 231 0.68 8.24 -27.22
N ASN A 232 1.74 7.84 -26.50
CA ASN A 232 3.06 7.59 -27.09
C ASN A 232 2.99 6.47 -28.15
N TYR A 233 2.25 5.39 -27.85
CA TYR A 233 2.04 4.31 -28.82
C TYR A 233 1.30 4.82 -30.09
N ARG A 234 0.27 5.63 -29.92
CA ARG A 234 -0.44 6.22 -31.09
C ARG A 234 0.47 7.09 -31.97
N LEU A 235 1.37 7.85 -31.35
CA LEU A 235 2.30 8.73 -32.07
C LEU A 235 3.41 7.95 -32.78
N THR A 236 3.90 6.89 -32.17
CA THR A 236 5.13 6.21 -32.62
C THR A 236 4.88 4.85 -33.29
N GLY A 237 3.72 4.24 -33.06
CA GLY A 237 3.44 2.85 -33.44
C GLY A 237 4.26 1.81 -32.66
N LYS A 238 5.03 2.24 -31.64
CA LYS A 238 5.95 1.37 -30.89
C LYS A 238 5.55 1.33 -29.42
N PRO A 239 5.34 0.12 -28.85
CA PRO A 239 5.16 -0.02 -27.41
C PRO A 239 6.48 0.32 -26.69
N LYS A 240 6.36 0.79 -25.43
CA LYS A 240 7.54 1.08 -24.60
C LYS A 240 8.30 -0.22 -24.31
N PRO A 241 9.59 -0.28 -24.65
CA PRO A 241 10.41 -1.49 -24.39
C PRO A 241 10.77 -1.62 -22.91
N ARG A 242 11.14 -2.81 -22.50
CA ARG A 242 11.83 -3.06 -21.23
C ARG A 242 13.28 -2.59 -21.35
N THR A 243 13.73 -1.80 -20.40
CA THR A 243 15.08 -1.19 -20.39
C THR A 243 15.85 -1.44 -19.09
N GLY A 244 15.39 -2.37 -18.26
CA GLY A 244 15.94 -2.57 -16.93
C GLY A 244 15.72 -1.31 -16.07
N SER A 245 16.79 -0.87 -15.42
CA SER A 245 16.77 0.35 -14.59
C SER A 245 16.97 1.65 -15.37
N ARG A 246 17.20 1.59 -16.68
CA ARG A 246 17.33 2.77 -17.55
C ARG A 246 16.00 3.47 -17.77
N SER A 247 16.07 4.77 -18.02
CA SER A 247 14.92 5.54 -18.51
C SER A 247 14.97 5.65 -20.03
N SER A 248 13.79 5.57 -20.67
CA SER A 248 13.66 5.90 -22.10
C SER A 248 13.60 7.41 -22.38
N ASN A 249 13.56 8.23 -21.33
CA ASN A 249 13.33 9.69 -21.46
C ASN A 249 14.53 10.52 -21.02
N SER A 250 15.44 9.96 -20.22
CA SER A 250 16.60 10.68 -19.71
C SER A 250 17.78 9.75 -19.41
N ALA A 251 18.99 10.23 -19.62
CA ALA A 251 20.25 9.57 -19.32
C ALA A 251 21.31 10.57 -18.85
N PRO A 252 22.22 10.14 -17.91
CA PRO A 252 22.21 8.81 -17.30
C PRO A 252 21.18 8.64 -16.19
N ARG A 253 20.56 7.49 -16.15
CA ARG A 253 19.71 6.96 -15.09
C ARG A 253 19.80 5.44 -15.10
N ASN A 254 20.47 4.86 -14.10
CA ASN A 254 20.63 3.41 -13.98
C ASN A 254 21.03 3.00 -12.56
N VAL A 255 21.15 1.69 -12.35
CA VAL A 255 21.71 1.05 -11.16
C VAL A 255 23.10 0.49 -11.54
N TYR A 256 24.08 0.71 -10.67
CA TYR A 256 25.48 0.29 -10.91
C TYR A 256 25.98 -0.52 -9.73
N GLN A 257 26.78 -1.55 -10.02
CA GLN A 257 27.42 -2.38 -9.01
C GLN A 257 28.67 -1.67 -8.46
N CYS A 258 28.86 -1.74 -7.14
CA CYS A 258 30.01 -1.24 -6.41
C CYS A 258 31.03 -2.36 -6.13
N GLU A 259 32.21 -1.98 -5.62
CA GLU A 259 33.30 -2.91 -5.28
C GLU A 259 32.86 -3.99 -4.27
N ASP A 260 32.07 -3.59 -3.29
CA ASP A 260 31.54 -4.48 -2.23
C ASP A 260 30.37 -5.37 -2.67
N GLY A 261 30.07 -5.42 -3.98
CA GLY A 261 28.99 -6.20 -4.56
C GLY A 261 27.58 -5.60 -4.36
N LYS A 262 27.45 -4.52 -3.60
CA LYS A 262 26.20 -3.76 -3.44
C LYS A 262 25.95 -2.85 -4.64
N TYR A 263 24.85 -2.13 -4.63
CA TYR A 263 24.44 -1.31 -5.76
C TYR A 263 24.11 0.13 -5.34
N VAL A 264 24.35 1.06 -6.25
CA VAL A 264 23.87 2.45 -6.16
C VAL A 264 22.96 2.75 -7.34
N ALA A 265 21.95 3.58 -7.10
CA ALA A 265 21.08 4.15 -8.13
C ALA A 265 21.51 5.60 -8.39
N LEU A 266 21.75 5.95 -9.67
CA LEU A 266 22.17 7.27 -10.09
C LEU A 266 21.18 7.85 -11.09
N SER A 267 20.89 9.15 -10.94
CA SER A 267 20.05 9.89 -11.90
C SER A 267 20.61 11.30 -12.12
N ALA A 268 21.05 11.59 -13.33
CA ALA A 268 21.50 12.91 -13.73
C ALA A 268 20.73 13.38 -14.98
N SER A 269 19.42 13.55 -14.79
CA SER A 269 18.44 13.70 -15.88
C SER A 269 18.42 15.07 -16.57
N THR A 270 19.05 16.10 -16.00
CA THR A 270 19.16 17.44 -16.60
C THR A 270 20.56 17.70 -17.10
N GLU A 271 20.71 18.65 -18.03
CA GLU A 271 22.04 19.01 -18.57
C GLU A 271 22.98 19.47 -17.45
N LYS A 272 22.48 20.26 -16.49
CA LYS A 272 23.27 20.71 -15.35
C LYS A 272 23.73 19.55 -14.46
N MET A 273 22.88 18.55 -14.24
CA MET A 273 23.23 17.37 -13.44
C MET A 273 24.22 16.47 -14.19
N ALA A 274 24.04 16.29 -15.49
CA ALA A 274 24.99 15.54 -16.32
C ALA A 274 26.37 16.19 -16.33
N LYS A 275 26.44 17.53 -16.45
CA LYS A 275 27.69 18.28 -16.36
C LYS A 275 28.39 18.03 -15.01
N ARG A 276 27.69 18.18 -13.88
CA ARG A 276 28.26 17.90 -12.55
C ARG A 276 28.80 16.48 -12.42
N LEU A 277 28.04 15.51 -12.94
CA LEU A 277 28.47 14.13 -12.91
C LEU A 277 29.76 13.91 -13.71
N PHE A 278 29.84 14.45 -14.92
CA PHE A 278 31.05 14.31 -15.77
C PHE A 278 32.26 15.02 -15.18
N ASP A 279 32.07 16.21 -14.63
CA ASP A 279 33.10 16.92 -13.89
C ASP A 279 33.59 16.10 -12.68
N ALA A 280 32.67 15.55 -11.89
CA ALA A 280 33.00 14.76 -10.70
C ALA A 280 33.80 13.49 -11.02
N ILE A 281 33.47 12.79 -12.10
CA ILE A 281 34.24 11.58 -12.50
C ILE A 281 35.51 11.90 -13.29
N GLY A 282 35.86 13.17 -13.43
CA GLY A 282 37.07 13.62 -14.15
C GLY A 282 36.97 13.48 -15.67
N ARG A 283 35.76 13.49 -16.22
CA ARG A 283 35.49 13.30 -17.65
C ARG A 283 34.65 14.45 -18.24
N PRO A 284 35.09 15.72 -18.09
CA PRO A 284 34.40 16.86 -18.72
C PRO A 284 34.38 16.79 -20.26
N ASP A 285 35.29 16.00 -20.85
CA ASP A 285 35.34 15.71 -22.29
C ASP A 285 34.05 15.08 -22.83
N LEU A 286 33.28 14.38 -22.00
CA LEU A 286 32.00 13.77 -22.39
C LEU A 286 30.92 14.81 -22.78
N LEU A 287 31.07 16.07 -22.37
CA LEU A 287 30.18 17.15 -22.79
C LEU A 287 30.41 17.57 -24.25
N GLU A 288 31.63 17.38 -24.76
CA GLU A 288 31.98 17.69 -26.15
C GLU A 288 31.79 16.49 -27.08
N ASP A 289 31.66 15.29 -26.54
CA ASP A 289 31.40 14.09 -27.31
C ASP A 289 29.98 14.11 -27.89
N SER A 290 29.87 13.99 -29.20
CA SER A 290 28.58 14.01 -29.92
C SER A 290 27.58 12.96 -29.44
N ARG A 291 28.06 11.85 -28.82
CA ARG A 291 27.22 10.79 -28.26
C ARG A 291 26.56 11.16 -26.92
N PHE A 292 27.11 12.17 -26.19
CA PHE A 292 26.68 12.47 -24.82
C PHE A 292 26.32 13.94 -24.58
N ARG A 293 26.47 14.80 -25.58
CA ARG A 293 26.31 16.24 -25.51
C ARG A 293 24.90 16.67 -25.09
N THR A 294 23.87 16.05 -25.63
CA THR A 294 22.48 16.34 -25.27
C THR A 294 21.82 15.14 -24.58
N ASN A 295 20.71 15.38 -23.89
CA ASN A 295 19.94 14.28 -23.30
C ASN A 295 19.49 13.24 -24.34
N ALA A 296 19.09 13.67 -25.54
CA ALA A 296 18.68 12.77 -26.60
C ALA A 296 19.84 11.88 -27.08
N ASP A 297 21.02 12.45 -27.22
CA ASP A 297 22.24 11.72 -27.58
C ASP A 297 22.58 10.70 -26.49
N ARG A 298 22.56 11.10 -25.20
CA ARG A 298 22.82 10.23 -24.05
C ARG A 298 21.82 9.08 -23.96
N VAL A 299 20.54 9.32 -24.23
CA VAL A 299 19.52 8.24 -24.27
C VAL A 299 19.83 7.26 -25.37
N THR A 300 20.22 7.73 -26.55
CA THR A 300 20.57 6.87 -27.70
C THR A 300 21.82 6.01 -27.39
N HIS A 301 22.81 6.60 -26.76
CA HIS A 301 24.09 5.95 -26.41
C HIS A 301 24.19 5.55 -24.93
N ALA A 302 23.04 5.28 -24.29
CA ALA A 302 22.98 5.01 -22.85
C ALA A 302 23.85 3.81 -22.43
N ALA A 303 23.99 2.78 -23.25
CA ALA A 303 24.81 1.62 -22.94
C ALA A 303 26.32 1.97 -22.85
N GLU A 304 26.80 2.82 -23.75
CA GLU A 304 28.20 3.28 -23.76
C GLU A 304 28.49 4.20 -22.58
N LEU A 305 27.55 5.08 -22.26
CA LEU A 305 27.65 5.96 -21.09
C LEU A 305 27.66 5.16 -19.79
N ASP A 306 26.73 4.19 -19.65
CA ASP A 306 26.66 3.32 -18.48
C ASP A 306 27.93 2.49 -18.27
N ALA A 307 28.58 2.04 -19.34
CA ALA A 307 29.84 1.33 -19.24
C ALA A 307 30.95 2.20 -18.62
N GLN A 308 31.02 3.50 -18.99
CA GLN A 308 31.99 4.42 -18.41
C GLN A 308 31.68 4.74 -16.94
N LEU A 309 30.41 4.99 -16.61
CA LEU A 309 29.99 5.24 -15.23
C LEU A 309 30.18 4.00 -14.35
N GLY A 310 29.83 2.81 -14.85
CA GLY A 310 30.04 1.56 -14.15
C GLY A 310 31.51 1.28 -13.85
N ALA A 311 32.42 1.55 -14.81
CA ALA A 311 33.84 1.41 -14.63
C ALA A 311 34.42 2.36 -13.55
N PHE A 312 33.82 3.54 -13.36
CA PHE A 312 34.19 4.46 -12.28
C PHE A 312 33.64 4.00 -10.93
N ILE A 313 32.35 3.61 -10.89
CA ILE A 313 31.62 3.29 -9.65
C ILE A 313 32.13 1.98 -9.03
N VAL A 314 32.46 0.97 -9.84
CA VAL A 314 32.94 -0.34 -9.37
C VAL A 314 34.26 -0.29 -8.59
N GLN A 315 34.98 0.81 -8.66
CA GLN A 315 36.26 1.03 -7.96
C GLN A 315 36.09 1.44 -6.49
N ARG A 316 34.87 1.58 -6.01
CA ARG A 316 34.55 2.06 -4.65
C ARG A 316 33.41 1.24 -4.07
N THR A 317 33.37 1.13 -2.76
CA THR A 317 32.23 0.58 -2.01
C THR A 317 30.96 1.43 -2.19
N GLN A 318 29.81 0.87 -1.86
CA GLN A 318 28.53 1.60 -1.88
C GLN A 318 28.60 2.89 -1.06
N ALA A 319 29.11 2.82 0.17
CA ALA A 319 29.20 3.96 1.07
C ALA A 319 30.14 5.06 0.54
N GLU A 320 31.31 4.65 0.00
CA GLU A 320 32.27 5.58 -0.60
C GLU A 320 31.70 6.27 -1.85
N ASN A 321 30.99 5.54 -2.71
CA ASN A 321 30.34 6.15 -3.86
C ASN A 321 29.27 7.16 -3.45
N VAL A 322 28.42 6.83 -2.47
CA VAL A 322 27.41 7.77 -1.96
C VAL A 322 28.06 9.04 -1.43
N ALA A 323 29.05 8.93 -0.54
CA ALA A 323 29.75 10.08 0.04
C ALA A 323 30.47 10.94 -1.02
N PHE A 324 31.13 10.30 -2.00
CA PHE A 324 31.82 10.96 -3.10
C PHE A 324 30.86 11.82 -3.95
N PHE A 325 29.77 11.22 -4.42
CA PHE A 325 28.83 11.90 -5.30
C PHE A 325 27.95 12.91 -4.56
N GLU A 326 27.62 12.70 -3.28
CA GLU A 326 26.95 13.71 -2.46
C GLU A 326 27.78 14.96 -2.31
N THR A 327 29.09 14.83 -2.07
CA THR A 327 30.03 15.97 -1.99
C THR A 327 30.07 16.75 -3.32
N ALA A 328 29.93 16.06 -4.44
CA ALA A 328 29.87 16.66 -5.78
C ALA A 328 28.46 17.16 -6.17
N GLU A 329 27.50 17.11 -5.26
CA GLU A 329 26.08 17.43 -5.52
C GLU A 329 25.47 16.65 -6.70
N VAL A 330 25.90 15.41 -6.90
CA VAL A 330 25.33 14.48 -7.89
C VAL A 330 24.26 13.62 -7.25
N THR A 331 23.13 13.47 -7.91
CA THR A 331 22.00 12.68 -7.39
C THR A 331 22.30 11.19 -7.47
N ILE A 332 22.64 10.61 -6.35
CA ILE A 332 22.91 9.18 -6.16
C ILE A 332 22.26 8.71 -4.86
N GLY A 333 21.98 7.43 -4.77
CA GLY A 333 21.50 6.81 -3.52
C GLY A 333 21.84 5.32 -3.49
N PRO A 334 21.97 4.74 -2.31
CA PRO A 334 22.19 3.31 -2.16
C PRO A 334 20.94 2.52 -2.54
N VAL A 335 21.12 1.32 -3.11
CA VAL A 335 20.04 0.33 -3.23
C VAL A 335 20.07 -0.51 -1.97
N TYR A 336 19.16 -0.25 -1.07
CA TYR A 336 19.05 -0.92 0.23
C TYR A 336 18.15 -2.15 0.18
N ASP A 337 18.50 -3.16 0.93
CA ASP A 337 17.56 -4.16 1.41
C ASP A 337 16.90 -3.71 2.75
N VAL A 338 15.91 -4.47 3.23
CA VAL A 338 15.17 -4.08 4.43
C VAL A 338 16.05 -4.02 5.69
N SER A 339 17.13 -4.80 5.79
CA SER A 339 18.04 -4.76 6.94
C SER A 339 18.79 -3.43 7.01
N GLN A 340 19.22 -2.92 5.86
CA GLN A 340 19.87 -1.62 5.75
C GLN A 340 18.89 -0.45 6.00
N VAL A 341 17.64 -0.58 5.55
CA VAL A 341 16.59 0.42 5.83
C VAL A 341 16.34 0.55 7.34
N LEU A 342 16.36 -0.55 8.09
CA LEU A 342 16.16 -0.54 9.55
C LEU A 342 17.31 0.13 10.33
N GLU A 343 18.50 0.21 9.75
CA GLU A 343 19.69 0.81 10.36
C GLU A 343 19.98 2.23 9.83
N ASP A 344 19.22 2.72 8.85
CA ASP A 344 19.47 4.02 8.22
C ASP A 344 19.12 5.19 9.16
N PRO A 345 20.04 6.14 9.42
CA PRO A 345 19.81 7.26 10.33
C PRO A 345 18.61 8.13 9.93
N HIS A 346 18.39 8.37 8.64
CA HIS A 346 17.26 9.18 8.16
C HIS A 346 15.94 8.48 8.43
N VAL A 347 15.87 7.16 8.21
CA VAL A 347 14.69 6.33 8.51
C VAL A 347 14.35 6.39 9.99
N ILE A 348 15.38 6.28 10.86
CA ILE A 348 15.22 6.27 12.31
C ILE A 348 14.85 7.66 12.84
N GLU A 349 15.56 8.70 12.45
CA GLU A 349 15.29 10.05 12.95
C GLU A 349 13.96 10.59 12.45
N ARG A 350 13.65 10.33 11.19
CA ARG A 350 12.36 10.71 10.60
C ARG A 350 11.22 9.83 11.12
N GLU A 351 11.51 8.74 11.79
CA GLU A 351 10.52 7.76 12.24
C GLU A 351 9.65 7.28 11.06
N LEU A 352 10.31 6.87 9.97
CA LEU A 352 9.61 6.18 8.89
C LEU A 352 9.00 4.88 9.39
N LEU A 353 9.76 4.20 10.27
CA LEU A 353 9.39 3.01 11.02
C LEU A 353 9.63 3.26 12.50
N SER A 354 8.77 2.72 13.34
CA SER A 354 8.98 2.63 14.80
C SER A 354 8.51 1.28 15.31
N ASP A 355 9.11 0.84 16.40
CA ASP A 355 8.72 -0.37 17.10
C ASP A 355 7.52 -0.10 18.01
N TYR A 356 6.51 -0.96 17.93
CA TYR A 356 5.32 -0.94 18.79
C TYR A 356 5.22 -2.23 19.57
N PRO A 357 4.77 -2.20 20.84
CA PRO A 357 4.57 -3.41 21.64
C PRO A 357 3.66 -4.42 20.91
N ASP A 358 4.12 -5.67 20.86
CA ASP A 358 3.38 -6.77 20.23
C ASP A 358 3.52 -8.05 21.06
N SER A 359 2.42 -8.76 21.28
CA SER A 359 2.38 -9.93 22.16
C SER A 359 3.11 -11.16 21.61
N GLU A 360 3.28 -11.24 20.27
CA GLU A 360 3.93 -12.40 19.63
C GLU A 360 5.39 -12.12 19.25
N MET A 361 5.71 -10.84 18.93
CA MET A 361 7.04 -10.44 18.48
C MET A 361 7.83 -9.66 19.53
N GLY A 362 7.21 -9.30 20.65
CA GLY A 362 7.75 -8.34 21.61
C GLY A 362 7.66 -6.92 21.09
N ASN A 363 8.32 -6.64 19.97
CA ASN A 363 8.21 -5.38 19.23
C ASN A 363 7.91 -5.65 17.76
N LEU A 364 6.98 -4.90 17.21
CA LEU A 364 6.58 -4.96 15.80
C LEU A 364 6.98 -3.66 15.08
N PRO A 365 7.92 -3.71 14.14
CA PRO A 365 8.22 -2.53 13.31
C PRO A 365 7.02 -2.19 12.43
N MET A 366 6.48 -1.00 12.61
CA MET A 366 5.36 -0.49 11.80
C MET A 366 5.73 0.82 11.12
N PRO A 367 5.43 0.98 9.82
CA PRO A 367 5.55 2.28 9.16
C PRO A 367 4.53 3.25 9.76
N HIS A 368 4.99 4.46 9.98
CA HIS A 368 4.11 5.57 10.34
C HIS A 368 3.22 5.95 9.14
N PRO A 369 2.06 6.59 9.39
CA PRO A 369 1.26 7.17 8.33
C PRO A 369 2.11 8.09 7.44
N ALA A 370 2.11 7.84 6.13
CA ALA A 370 3.06 8.47 5.21
C ALA A 370 2.89 10.01 5.12
N ALA A 371 1.64 10.49 5.18
CA ALA A 371 1.36 11.93 5.18
C ALA A 371 1.40 12.48 6.61
N ARG A 372 2.28 13.45 6.84
CA ARG A 372 2.46 14.10 8.14
C ARG A 372 1.71 15.42 8.21
N PHE A 373 0.58 15.42 8.88
CA PHE A 373 -0.16 16.65 9.19
C PHE A 373 0.38 17.26 10.50
N PHE A 374 0.93 18.46 10.44
CA PHE A 374 1.55 19.09 11.59
C PHE A 374 0.55 19.55 12.67
N ARG A 375 -0.68 19.87 12.28
CA ARG A 375 -1.72 20.30 13.22
C ARG A 375 -2.64 19.17 13.68
N THR A 376 -2.92 18.22 12.81
CA THR A 376 -3.84 17.09 13.04
C THR A 376 -3.17 15.80 12.62
N PRO A 377 -2.10 15.37 13.33
CA PRO A 377 -1.33 14.21 12.94
C PRO A 377 -2.16 12.93 12.96
N ALA A 378 -1.88 12.04 12.04
CA ALA A 378 -2.34 10.67 12.09
C ALA A 378 -1.65 9.91 13.24
N SER A 379 -2.27 8.87 13.76
CA SER A 379 -1.75 8.12 14.91
C SER A 379 -2.06 6.63 14.82
N ILE A 380 -1.14 5.81 15.36
CA ILE A 380 -1.38 4.39 15.59
C ILE A 380 -1.94 4.28 17.01
N ARG A 381 -3.27 4.10 17.11
CA ARG A 381 -4.02 4.17 18.37
C ARG A 381 -4.14 2.80 19.03
N LYS A 382 -4.29 1.74 18.24
CA LYS A 382 -4.55 0.37 18.71
C LYS A 382 -3.87 -0.65 17.79
N PRO A 383 -3.48 -1.81 18.33
CA PRO A 383 -3.03 -2.93 17.50
C PRO A 383 -4.17 -3.46 16.62
N ALA A 384 -3.85 -4.36 15.71
CA ALA A 384 -4.82 -5.09 14.94
C ALA A 384 -5.67 -5.99 15.86
N PRO A 385 -7.00 -6.05 15.68
CA PRO A 385 -7.88 -6.80 16.55
C PRO A 385 -7.85 -8.30 16.28
N SER A 386 -8.15 -9.10 17.31
CA SER A 386 -8.54 -10.50 17.16
C SER A 386 -9.90 -10.62 16.44
N LEU A 387 -10.24 -11.81 15.92
CA LEU A 387 -11.53 -12.01 15.24
C LEU A 387 -12.68 -11.83 16.24
N GLY A 388 -13.63 -10.96 15.89
CA GLY A 388 -14.81 -10.71 16.70
C GLY A 388 -14.54 -9.99 18.02
N GLU A 389 -13.33 -9.45 18.23
CA GLU A 389 -12.94 -8.79 19.50
C GLU A 389 -13.93 -7.71 19.96
N HIS A 390 -14.58 -7.05 19.02
CA HIS A 390 -15.50 -5.95 19.30
C HIS A 390 -16.98 -6.32 19.10
N ASN A 391 -17.30 -7.61 18.96
CA ASN A 391 -18.69 -8.06 18.76
C ASN A 391 -19.63 -7.54 19.86
N ARG A 392 -19.29 -7.78 21.14
CA ARG A 392 -20.14 -7.37 22.28
C ARG A 392 -20.33 -5.87 22.33
N GLU A 393 -19.29 -5.08 22.10
CA GLU A 393 -19.34 -3.62 22.07
C GLU A 393 -20.31 -3.12 21.01
N LEU A 394 -20.09 -3.56 19.75
CA LEU A 394 -20.86 -3.10 18.59
C LEU A 394 -22.31 -3.60 18.60
N LEU A 395 -22.55 -4.81 19.06
CA LEU A 395 -23.92 -5.33 19.17
C LEU A 395 -24.69 -4.69 20.32
N ARG A 396 -24.00 -4.30 21.40
CA ARG A 396 -24.61 -3.53 22.50
C ARG A 396 -25.02 -2.13 22.03
N GLU A 397 -24.25 -1.47 21.18
CA GLU A 397 -24.65 -0.19 20.53
C GLU A 397 -25.94 -0.36 19.73
N LEU A 398 -26.19 -1.53 19.17
CA LEU A 398 -27.44 -1.87 18.49
C LEU A 398 -28.58 -2.30 19.45
N GLY A 399 -28.39 -2.23 20.77
CA GLY A 399 -29.38 -2.57 21.78
C GLY A 399 -29.50 -4.06 22.09
N LEU A 400 -28.52 -4.89 21.68
CA LEU A 400 -28.50 -6.31 22.02
C LEU A 400 -27.75 -6.50 23.35
N GLY A 401 -28.43 -7.13 24.32
CA GLY A 401 -27.81 -7.54 25.59
C GLY A 401 -27.01 -8.83 25.46
N ASP A 402 -26.28 -9.17 26.53
CA ASP A 402 -25.37 -10.33 26.53
C ASP A 402 -26.09 -11.66 26.21
N ALA A 403 -27.32 -11.86 26.70
CA ALA A 403 -28.11 -13.07 26.38
C ALA A 403 -28.41 -13.21 24.88
N ALA A 404 -28.73 -12.09 24.19
CA ALA A 404 -28.94 -12.09 22.77
C ALA A 404 -27.62 -12.36 22.00
N TYR A 405 -26.51 -11.87 22.50
CA TYR A 405 -25.22 -12.13 21.92
C TYR A 405 -24.81 -13.61 22.03
N GLU A 406 -24.98 -14.23 23.19
CA GLU A 406 -24.70 -15.68 23.36
C GLU A 406 -25.57 -16.54 22.42
N GLU A 407 -26.82 -16.13 22.18
CA GLU A 407 -27.69 -16.81 21.21
C GLU A 407 -27.17 -16.66 19.78
N LEU A 408 -26.64 -15.47 19.40
CA LEU A 408 -26.01 -15.29 18.08
C LEU A 408 -24.78 -16.16 17.89
N LEU A 409 -23.97 -16.35 18.93
CA LEU A 409 -22.83 -17.27 18.93
C LEU A 409 -23.30 -18.71 18.75
N ARG A 410 -24.30 -19.14 19.54
CA ARG A 410 -24.85 -20.49 19.49
C ARG A 410 -25.46 -20.84 18.12
N LEU A 411 -26.08 -19.86 17.49
CA LEU A 411 -26.65 -19.99 16.14
C LEU A 411 -25.59 -19.85 15.04
N GLY A 412 -24.33 -19.55 15.38
CA GLY A 412 -23.25 -19.29 14.42
C GLY A 412 -23.53 -18.07 13.51
N VAL A 413 -24.28 -17.09 14.00
CA VAL A 413 -24.50 -15.80 13.35
C VAL A 413 -23.30 -14.89 13.56
N ALA A 414 -22.71 -14.96 14.76
CA ALA A 414 -21.46 -14.33 15.12
C ALA A 414 -20.43 -15.40 15.54
N ALA A 415 -19.15 -15.05 15.53
CA ALA A 415 -18.07 -15.86 16.08
C ALA A 415 -17.01 -14.96 16.70
N GLU A 416 -16.20 -15.50 17.61
CA GLU A 416 -15.07 -14.83 18.24
C GLU A 416 -13.90 -15.78 18.42
N GLY A 417 -12.66 -15.23 18.54
CA GLY A 417 -11.44 -16.00 18.77
C GLY A 417 -10.72 -16.41 17.49
N ASP A 418 -9.65 -17.21 17.65
CA ASP A 418 -8.84 -17.67 16.52
C ASP A 418 -9.62 -18.64 15.63
N PRO A 419 -9.76 -18.36 14.32
CA PRO A 419 -10.41 -19.26 13.37
C PRO A 419 -9.77 -20.66 13.33
N GLN A 420 -8.47 -20.78 13.59
CA GLN A 420 -7.75 -22.05 13.59
C GLN A 420 -8.00 -22.86 14.87
N SER A 421 -8.34 -22.23 15.98
CA SER A 421 -8.68 -22.94 17.22
C SER A 421 -10.09 -23.56 17.18
N GLN A 422 -10.94 -23.12 16.29
CA GLN A 422 -12.29 -23.68 16.10
C GLN A 422 -12.27 -24.98 15.25
N ALA A 423 -11.35 -25.09 14.29
CA ALA A 423 -11.19 -26.29 13.46
C ALA A 423 -10.66 -27.53 14.24
N ILE A 424 -10.14 -27.33 15.46
CA ILE A 424 -9.65 -28.41 16.33
C ILE A 424 -10.78 -28.95 17.23
N ARG A 425 -11.94 -28.30 17.28
CA ARG A 425 -13.09 -28.67 18.14
C ARG A 425 -14.19 -29.44 17.40
N GLU A 426 -14.07 -29.63 16.09
CA GLU A 426 -14.87 -30.53 15.26
C GLU A 426 -14.04 -31.80 14.87
#